data_82ed50c57952d60a151376d8b56a9cb5
#
_entry.id   82ed50c57952d60a151376d8b56a9cb5
#
_cell.length_a   1.000
_cell.length_b   1.000
_cell.length_c   1.000
_cell.angle_alpha   90.00
_cell.angle_beta   90.00
_cell.angle_gamma   90.00
#
_symmetry.space_group_name_H-M   'P 1'
#
loop_
_entity.id
_entity.type
_entity.pdbx_description
1 polymer ?
#
loop_
_entity_poly.entity_id
_entity_poly.type
_entity_poly.pdbx_seq_one_letter_code
_entity_poly.pdbx_strand_id
1 'polypeptide(L)'
;MKVILIFFTTFSISLSIYAEKLTIYTYDSFVSEWGPGPIIEEIFEKKYNADVKFVAVDSAATLLNKVILEGDTSKADIVLGLDMNLFDLADKSQLFTTHNINNINSLMNLPLKWESNKFVPYNYGYFSFVYNEASLESPPKSMDELINSTNARIVIQDPRTSTPGLGLLTWMKALYGDNASDEWKKLNKKIVSVTKGWTDAYYNFFMAGEADMVLSYTTSPAAHIMFEERFDILSTTFEEGNYITIEFAGVLSNSKNKDLANKFLNFMLSEEFQSVIPSTNIMYPVTTIKDLPEAFEKLEIPNFIQINPKEINKNKEKWIDEWLNAS
;
A
#
# COMPACT_ATOMS: atom_id res chain seq x y z
N MET A 1 -17.29 13.58 79.61
CA MET A 1 -17.32 14.03 78.19
C MET A 1 -16.58 13.01 77.36
N LYS A 2 -17.31 12.17 76.63
CA LYS A 2 -16.73 11.15 75.71
C LYS A 2 -16.62 11.79 74.35
N VAL A 3 -15.39 11.95 73.79
CA VAL A 3 -15.12 12.42 72.48
C VAL A 3 -15.20 11.22 71.54
N ILE A 4 -16.16 11.20 70.59
CA ILE A 4 -16.28 10.20 69.55
C ILE A 4 -15.46 10.71 68.36
N LEU A 5 -14.35 10.04 68.08
CA LEU A 5 -13.57 10.27 66.87
C LEU A 5 -14.21 9.50 65.69
N ILE A 6 -14.80 10.20 64.75
CA ILE A 6 -15.35 9.63 63.50
C ILE A 6 -14.20 9.58 62.47
N PHE A 7 -13.71 8.37 62.16
CA PHE A 7 -12.79 8.14 61.05
C PHE A 7 -13.57 8.13 59.73
N PHE A 8 -13.38 9.15 58.90
CA PHE A 8 -13.80 9.14 57.50
C PHE A 8 -12.76 8.36 56.70
N THR A 9 -13.08 7.12 56.31
CA THR A 9 -12.33 6.36 55.33
C THR A 9 -12.74 6.81 53.92
N THR A 10 -11.89 7.59 53.27
CA THR A 10 -12.05 7.90 51.82
C THR A 10 -11.73 6.66 51.00
N PHE A 11 -12.76 6.06 50.44
CA PHE A 11 -12.65 4.94 49.50
C PHE A 11 -12.28 5.52 48.13
N SER A 12 -10.98 5.53 47.78
CA SER A 12 -10.52 5.89 46.43
C SER A 12 -10.86 4.75 45.50
N ILE A 13 -11.93 4.90 44.71
CA ILE A 13 -12.24 4.01 43.62
C ILE A 13 -11.23 4.33 42.50
N SER A 14 -10.19 3.51 42.36
CA SER A 14 -9.33 3.51 41.19
C SER A 14 -10.15 2.93 40.03
N LEU A 15 -10.73 3.78 39.21
CA LEU A 15 -11.24 3.41 37.91
C LEU A 15 -10.04 2.95 37.05
N SER A 16 -9.83 1.67 36.91
CA SER A 16 -8.95 1.14 35.88
C SER A 16 -9.56 1.54 34.52
N ILE A 17 -9.03 2.57 33.91
CA ILE A 17 -9.38 2.91 32.52
C ILE A 17 -8.72 1.84 31.67
N TYR A 18 -9.50 0.84 31.25
CA TYR A 18 -9.05 -0.12 30.25
C TYR A 18 -8.81 0.62 28.94
N ALA A 19 -7.67 0.37 28.31
CA ALA A 19 -7.38 0.89 26.98
C ALA A 19 -8.46 0.41 26.00
N GLU A 20 -8.96 1.31 25.17
CA GLU A 20 -9.91 0.95 24.12
C GLU A 20 -9.20 0.14 23.04
N LYS A 21 -9.80 -1.01 22.66
CA LYS A 21 -9.19 -1.89 21.65
C LYS A 21 -9.55 -1.48 20.25
N LEU A 22 -8.56 -1.53 19.35
CA LEU A 22 -8.73 -1.27 17.94
C LEU A 22 -8.10 -2.41 17.13
N THR A 23 -8.91 -3.15 16.37
CA THR A 23 -8.41 -4.23 15.51
C THR A 23 -8.31 -3.73 14.07
N ILE A 24 -7.09 -3.78 13.52
CA ILE A 24 -6.79 -3.33 12.15
C ILE A 24 -6.33 -4.52 11.32
N TYR A 25 -7.07 -4.83 10.26
CA TYR A 25 -6.63 -5.81 9.27
C TYR A 25 -5.77 -5.11 8.22
N THR A 26 -4.61 -5.70 7.90
CA THR A 26 -3.63 -5.13 6.99
C THR A 26 -2.81 -6.21 6.26
N TYR A 27 -1.75 -5.85 5.56
CA TYR A 27 -0.85 -6.77 4.86
C TYR A 27 0.47 -7.00 5.62
N ASP A 28 1.15 -8.11 5.31
CA ASP A 28 2.31 -8.61 6.08
C ASP A 28 3.45 -7.60 6.19
N SER A 29 3.85 -6.96 5.09
CA SER A 29 4.98 -6.04 5.12
C SER A 29 4.70 -4.77 5.94
N PHE A 30 3.42 -4.38 6.11
CA PHE A 30 3.05 -3.25 6.98
C PHE A 30 3.42 -3.51 8.44
N VAL A 31 3.29 -4.75 8.92
CA VAL A 31 3.52 -5.15 10.32
C VAL A 31 4.85 -5.85 10.56
N SER A 32 5.69 -5.97 9.52
CA SER A 32 7.04 -6.51 9.69
C SER A 32 7.89 -5.63 10.62
N GLU A 33 8.99 -6.15 11.15
CA GLU A 33 9.89 -5.40 12.04
C GLU A 33 10.42 -4.10 11.41
N TRP A 34 10.57 -4.09 10.07
CA TRP A 34 11.02 -2.93 9.30
C TRP A 34 9.85 -2.10 8.73
N GLY A 35 8.62 -2.60 8.83
CA GLY A 35 7.41 -1.92 8.34
C GLY A 35 6.94 -0.79 9.23
N PRO A 36 5.95 -0.01 8.79
CA PRO A 36 5.45 1.14 9.54
C PRO A 36 4.63 0.75 10.79
N GLY A 37 4.04 -0.45 10.80
CA GLY A 37 3.08 -0.88 11.82
C GLY A 37 3.57 -0.75 13.25
N PRO A 38 4.75 -1.29 13.63
CA PRO A 38 5.24 -1.22 15.01
C PRO A 38 5.40 0.20 15.53
N ILE A 39 5.91 1.13 14.71
CA ILE A 39 6.09 2.54 15.08
C ILE A 39 4.73 3.24 15.20
N ILE A 40 3.83 2.99 14.26
CA ILE A 40 2.48 3.58 14.23
C ILE A 40 1.66 3.11 15.43
N GLU A 41 1.75 1.83 15.80
CA GLU A 41 1.13 1.24 17.00
C GLU A 41 1.57 1.99 18.24
N GLU A 42 2.87 2.08 18.49
CA GLU A 42 3.43 2.76 19.66
C GLU A 42 2.97 4.22 19.78
N ILE A 43 3.03 4.97 18.66
CA ILE A 43 2.62 6.40 18.68
C ILE A 43 1.12 6.52 18.96
N PHE A 44 0.28 5.72 18.28
CA PHE A 44 -1.16 5.80 18.43
C PHE A 44 -1.63 5.38 19.82
N GLU A 45 -1.13 4.27 20.34
CA GLU A 45 -1.45 3.77 21.68
C GLU A 45 -1.12 4.78 22.77
N LYS A 46 0.08 5.35 22.69
CA LYS A 46 0.53 6.40 23.63
C LYS A 46 -0.34 7.66 23.55
N LYS A 47 -0.72 8.07 22.34
CA LYS A 47 -1.47 9.32 22.11
C LYS A 47 -2.93 9.21 22.54
N TYR A 48 -3.56 8.06 22.35
CA TYR A 48 -4.99 7.87 22.55
C TYR A 48 -5.36 6.94 23.70
N ASN A 49 -4.38 6.40 24.43
CA ASN A 49 -4.57 5.37 25.48
C ASN A 49 -5.37 4.18 24.94
N ALA A 50 -4.95 3.67 23.79
CA ALA A 50 -5.58 2.58 23.05
C ALA A 50 -4.73 1.30 23.12
N ASP A 51 -5.30 0.16 22.72
CA ASP A 51 -4.66 -1.14 22.52
C ASP A 51 -4.92 -1.54 21.05
N VAL A 52 -3.93 -1.37 20.19
CA VAL A 52 -4.02 -1.66 18.75
C VAL A 52 -3.61 -3.10 18.49
N LYS A 53 -4.42 -3.81 17.72
CA LYS A 53 -4.12 -5.16 17.27
C LYS A 53 -4.11 -5.22 15.75
N PHE A 54 -2.95 -5.42 15.17
CA PHE A 54 -2.86 -5.75 13.75
C PHE A 54 -3.12 -7.23 13.49
N VAL A 55 -3.84 -7.51 12.40
CA VAL A 55 -4.04 -8.84 11.84
C VAL A 55 -3.65 -8.80 10.37
N ALA A 56 -2.53 -9.44 10.05
CA ALA A 56 -1.95 -9.38 8.72
C ALA A 56 -2.38 -10.54 7.82
N VAL A 57 -2.39 -10.27 6.52
CA VAL A 57 -2.57 -11.24 5.44
C VAL A 57 -1.59 -10.93 4.30
N ASP A 58 -1.45 -11.85 3.35
CA ASP A 58 -0.41 -11.79 2.31
C ASP A 58 -0.49 -10.55 1.37
N SER A 59 -1.69 -9.99 1.14
CA SER A 59 -1.88 -8.91 0.16
C SER A 59 -3.20 -8.15 0.32
N ALA A 60 -3.29 -6.99 -0.34
CA ALA A 60 -4.52 -6.18 -0.39
C ALA A 60 -5.73 -6.95 -0.96
N ALA A 61 -5.52 -7.78 -2.00
CA ALA A 61 -6.59 -8.60 -2.56
C ALA A 61 -7.08 -9.67 -1.57
N THR A 62 -6.16 -10.36 -0.91
CA THR A 62 -6.49 -11.33 0.16
C THR A 62 -7.18 -10.64 1.33
N LEU A 63 -6.75 -9.43 1.68
CA LEU A 63 -7.32 -8.59 2.73
C LEU A 63 -8.80 -8.27 2.45
N LEU A 64 -9.09 -7.75 1.26
CA LEU A 64 -10.47 -7.42 0.87
C LEU A 64 -11.35 -8.66 0.79
N ASN A 65 -10.86 -9.75 0.18
CA ASN A 65 -11.60 -11.02 0.09
C ASN A 65 -11.91 -11.59 1.48
N LYS A 66 -10.95 -11.54 2.43
CA LYS A 66 -11.17 -11.96 3.82
C LYS A 66 -12.34 -11.19 4.44
N VAL A 67 -12.33 -9.86 4.32
CA VAL A 67 -13.38 -9.01 4.90
C VAL A 67 -14.74 -9.24 4.24
N ILE A 68 -14.76 -9.44 2.91
CA ILE A 68 -16.00 -9.79 2.17
C ILE A 68 -16.56 -11.13 2.66
N LEU A 69 -15.73 -12.14 2.85
CA LEU A 69 -16.16 -13.47 3.35
C LEU A 69 -16.63 -13.42 4.79
N GLU A 70 -16.02 -12.60 5.64
CA GLU A 70 -16.43 -12.42 7.04
C GLU A 70 -17.73 -11.60 7.16
N GLY A 71 -17.97 -10.68 6.23
CA GLY A 71 -19.14 -9.79 6.21
C GLY A 71 -19.35 -9.10 7.56
N ASP A 72 -20.58 -9.06 8.04
CA ASP A 72 -20.95 -8.44 9.33
C ASP A 72 -20.35 -9.15 10.55
N THR A 73 -19.71 -10.31 10.38
CA THR A 73 -19.04 -11.03 11.48
C THR A 73 -17.57 -10.73 11.60
N SER A 74 -17.02 -9.87 10.73
CA SER A 74 -15.62 -9.44 10.78
C SER A 74 -15.26 -8.88 12.14
N LYS A 75 -14.04 -9.16 12.57
CA LYS A 75 -13.46 -8.66 13.84
C LYS A 75 -12.64 -7.39 13.66
N ALA A 76 -12.46 -6.97 12.41
CA ALA A 76 -11.74 -5.73 12.13
C ALA A 76 -12.62 -4.51 12.44
N ASP A 77 -12.00 -3.47 12.98
CA ASP A 77 -12.57 -2.13 13.05
C ASP A 77 -12.17 -1.33 11.80
N ILE A 78 -10.92 -1.52 11.36
CA ILE A 78 -10.33 -0.85 10.20
C ILE A 78 -9.74 -1.91 9.26
N VAL A 79 -9.87 -1.65 7.96
CA VAL A 79 -9.10 -2.31 6.90
C VAL A 79 -8.13 -1.28 6.34
N LEU A 80 -6.82 -1.56 6.43
CA LEU A 80 -5.73 -0.66 6.03
C LEU A 80 -4.85 -1.37 5.00
N GLY A 81 -4.57 -0.73 3.86
CA GLY A 81 -3.72 -1.29 2.82
C GLY A 81 -4.48 -1.85 1.62
N LEU A 82 -5.70 -1.37 1.38
CA LEU A 82 -6.35 -1.54 0.09
C LEU A 82 -5.77 -0.52 -0.90
N ASP A 83 -5.71 -0.87 -2.19
CA ASP A 83 -5.21 -0.01 -3.23
C ASP A 83 -6.27 0.39 -4.27
N MET A 84 -5.94 1.34 -5.15
CA MET A 84 -6.86 1.89 -6.15
C MET A 84 -7.47 0.85 -7.10
N ASN A 85 -6.78 -0.28 -7.35
CA ASN A 85 -7.31 -1.35 -8.20
C ASN A 85 -8.49 -2.09 -7.54
N LEU A 86 -8.59 -2.01 -6.20
CA LEU A 86 -9.64 -2.64 -5.41
C LEU A 86 -10.72 -1.65 -4.97
N PHE A 87 -10.57 -0.36 -5.28
CA PHE A 87 -11.42 0.72 -4.75
C PHE A 87 -12.91 0.50 -5.04
N ASP A 88 -13.30 0.25 -6.30
CA ASP A 88 -14.71 0.10 -6.66
C ASP A 88 -15.33 -1.18 -6.06
N LEU A 89 -14.55 -2.26 -5.94
CA LEU A 89 -14.99 -3.49 -5.27
C LEU A 89 -15.23 -3.24 -3.77
N ALA A 90 -14.30 -2.56 -3.11
CA ALA A 90 -14.42 -2.20 -1.70
C ALA A 90 -15.62 -1.27 -1.47
N ASP A 91 -15.80 -0.25 -2.31
CA ASP A 91 -16.92 0.70 -2.20
C ASP A 91 -18.29 0.03 -2.38
N LYS A 92 -18.40 -0.87 -3.35
CA LYS A 92 -19.62 -1.63 -3.65
C LYS A 92 -19.93 -2.75 -2.67
N SER A 93 -18.96 -3.20 -1.88
CA SER A 93 -19.16 -4.25 -0.87
C SER A 93 -20.16 -3.85 0.23
N GLN A 94 -20.39 -2.55 0.42
CA GLN A 94 -21.21 -1.95 1.48
C GLN A 94 -20.73 -2.26 2.91
N LEU A 95 -19.53 -2.82 3.05
CA LEU A 95 -18.94 -3.17 4.34
C LEU A 95 -18.34 -1.97 5.07
N PHE A 96 -18.09 -0.87 4.37
CA PHE A 96 -17.42 0.31 4.92
C PHE A 96 -18.40 1.45 5.21
N THR A 97 -18.20 2.13 6.34
CA THR A 97 -18.97 3.33 6.73
C THR A 97 -18.24 4.61 6.30
N THR A 98 -18.97 5.72 6.29
CA THR A 98 -18.38 7.03 6.03
C THR A 98 -17.47 7.47 7.16
N HIS A 99 -16.35 8.11 6.82
CA HIS A 99 -15.46 8.77 7.79
C HIS A 99 -15.98 10.16 8.15
N ASN A 100 -15.44 10.74 9.23
CA ASN A 100 -15.83 12.06 9.73
C ASN A 100 -14.79 13.18 9.43
N ILE A 101 -13.88 12.95 8.47
CA ILE A 101 -12.85 13.93 8.09
C ILE A 101 -13.45 14.96 7.15
N ASN A 102 -13.46 16.22 7.60
CA ASN A 102 -13.94 17.34 6.80
C ASN A 102 -12.82 17.86 5.89
N ASN A 103 -13.17 18.25 4.64
CA ASN A 103 -12.26 18.87 3.69
C ASN A 103 -10.98 18.04 3.44
N ILE A 104 -11.11 16.72 3.35
CA ILE A 104 -9.98 15.80 3.21
C ILE A 104 -8.98 16.23 2.12
N ASN A 105 -9.44 16.75 0.99
CA ASN A 105 -8.56 17.18 -0.11
C ASN A 105 -7.66 18.38 0.26
N SER A 106 -8.03 19.19 1.24
CA SER A 106 -7.17 20.30 1.69
C SER A 106 -6.00 19.83 2.56
N LEU A 107 -6.07 18.59 3.03
CA LEU A 107 -5.02 17.94 3.83
C LEU A 107 -4.08 17.10 2.97
N MET A 108 -4.46 16.82 1.72
CA MET A 108 -3.76 15.89 0.84
C MET A 108 -2.78 16.60 -0.09
N ASN A 109 -1.63 15.97 -0.32
CA ASN A 109 -0.65 16.34 -1.33
C ASN A 109 -0.54 15.21 -2.37
N LEU A 110 -1.70 14.79 -2.91
CA LEU A 110 -1.78 13.76 -3.94
C LEU A 110 -1.67 14.38 -5.35
N PRO A 111 -1.12 13.67 -6.32
CA PRO A 111 -1.07 14.13 -7.71
C PRO A 111 -2.45 14.15 -8.39
N LEU A 112 -3.48 13.64 -7.73
CA LEU A 112 -4.86 13.63 -8.18
C LEU A 112 -5.83 13.96 -7.04
N LYS A 113 -7.05 14.39 -7.40
CA LYS A 113 -8.10 14.67 -6.42
C LYS A 113 -8.64 13.36 -5.84
N TRP A 114 -8.72 13.28 -4.52
CA TRP A 114 -9.31 12.14 -3.83
C TRP A 114 -10.83 12.31 -3.69
N GLU A 115 -11.58 11.33 -4.21
CA GLU A 115 -13.05 11.36 -4.19
C GLU A 115 -13.61 10.13 -3.45
N SER A 116 -13.60 10.18 -2.12
CA SER A 116 -14.25 9.19 -1.28
C SER A 116 -14.70 9.82 0.04
N ASN A 117 -15.84 9.37 0.54
CA ASN A 117 -16.30 9.68 1.89
C ASN A 117 -16.21 8.47 2.85
N LYS A 118 -15.68 7.32 2.37
CA LYS A 118 -15.50 6.10 3.14
C LYS A 118 -14.02 5.79 3.38
N PHE A 119 -13.17 6.14 2.43
CA PHE A 119 -11.77 5.75 2.42
C PHE A 119 -10.85 6.95 2.56
N VAL A 120 -9.77 6.76 3.33
CA VAL A 120 -8.72 7.76 3.58
C VAL A 120 -7.40 7.21 3.06
N PRO A 121 -6.74 7.87 2.09
CA PRO A 121 -5.44 7.46 1.59
C PRO A 121 -4.36 7.76 2.63
N TYR A 122 -3.26 6.99 2.61
CA TYR A 122 -2.15 7.21 3.54
C TYR A 122 -0.78 7.17 2.88
N ASN A 123 -0.65 6.61 1.69
CA ASN A 123 0.55 6.67 0.88
C ASN A 123 0.21 6.59 -0.62
N TYR A 124 1.19 6.89 -1.46
CA TYR A 124 1.10 6.65 -2.89
C TYR A 124 2.48 6.41 -3.50
N GLY A 125 2.50 5.86 -4.70
CA GLY A 125 3.70 5.64 -5.50
C GLY A 125 3.36 5.28 -6.93
N TYR A 126 4.38 4.92 -7.68
CA TYR A 126 4.24 4.54 -9.09
C TYR A 126 4.92 3.20 -9.31
N PHE A 127 4.25 2.27 -9.97
CA PHE A 127 4.89 1.00 -10.35
C PHE A 127 6.01 1.27 -11.34
N SER A 128 7.08 0.50 -11.21
CA SER A 128 8.27 0.61 -12.03
C SER A 128 8.99 -0.72 -12.11
N PHE A 129 9.86 -0.87 -13.08
CA PHE A 129 10.85 -1.93 -13.08
C PHE A 129 12.14 -1.39 -12.47
N VAL A 130 12.55 -2.02 -11.35
CA VAL A 130 13.80 -1.70 -10.66
C VAL A 130 14.91 -2.58 -11.24
N TYR A 131 16.09 -2.02 -11.40
CA TYR A 131 17.24 -2.67 -12.00
C TYR A 131 18.56 -2.27 -11.30
N ASN A 132 19.61 -3.08 -11.49
CA ASN A 132 20.96 -2.72 -11.10
C ASN A 132 21.72 -2.18 -12.31
N GLU A 133 22.22 -0.95 -12.21
CA GLU A 133 22.95 -0.27 -13.28
C GLU A 133 24.18 -1.08 -13.75
N ALA A 134 24.86 -1.79 -12.84
CA ALA A 134 26.00 -2.64 -13.18
C ALA A 134 25.63 -3.85 -14.05
N SER A 135 24.38 -4.32 -13.98
CA SER A 135 23.89 -5.46 -14.79
C SER A 135 23.12 -5.03 -16.03
N LEU A 136 22.62 -3.81 -16.08
CA LEU A 136 21.81 -3.29 -17.18
C LEU A 136 22.21 -1.85 -17.54
N GLU A 137 23.21 -1.69 -18.39
CA GLU A 137 23.75 -0.39 -18.81
C GLU A 137 22.74 0.48 -19.59
N SER A 138 21.77 -0.16 -20.26
CA SER A 138 20.78 0.53 -21.10
C SER A 138 19.37 0.09 -20.68
N PRO A 139 18.80 0.70 -19.61
CA PRO A 139 17.45 0.39 -19.18
C PRO A 139 16.42 0.86 -20.22
N PRO A 140 15.28 0.16 -20.37
CA PRO A 140 14.22 0.57 -21.29
C PRO A 140 13.58 1.88 -20.82
N LYS A 141 13.26 2.76 -21.76
CA LYS A 141 12.63 4.07 -21.52
C LYS A 141 11.13 4.06 -21.73
N SER A 142 10.59 2.93 -22.20
CA SER A 142 9.17 2.74 -22.44
C SER A 142 8.78 1.29 -22.21
N MET A 143 7.49 1.03 -22.04
CA MET A 143 6.97 -0.34 -21.96
C MET A 143 7.20 -1.07 -23.28
N ASP A 144 7.11 -0.36 -24.40
CA ASP A 144 7.40 -0.93 -25.72
C ASP A 144 8.85 -1.38 -25.85
N GLU A 145 9.82 -0.57 -25.39
CA GLU A 145 11.23 -0.98 -25.35
C GLU A 145 11.47 -2.17 -24.41
N LEU A 146 10.83 -2.18 -23.23
CA LEU A 146 10.88 -3.32 -22.33
C LEU A 146 10.42 -4.61 -23.00
N ILE A 147 9.32 -4.53 -23.74
CA ILE A 147 8.71 -5.69 -24.41
C ILE A 147 9.53 -6.11 -25.62
N ASN A 148 9.96 -5.19 -26.48
CA ASN A 148 10.46 -5.50 -27.81
C ASN A 148 11.99 -5.40 -27.96
N SER A 149 12.67 -4.58 -27.16
CA SER A 149 14.07 -4.20 -27.41
C SER A 149 15.06 -4.70 -26.36
N THR A 150 14.68 -4.85 -25.10
CA THR A 150 15.58 -5.37 -24.06
C THR A 150 15.68 -6.88 -24.07
N ASN A 151 16.84 -7.41 -23.66
CA ASN A 151 17.04 -8.83 -23.37
C ASN A 151 17.08 -9.12 -21.85
N ALA A 152 16.69 -8.16 -21.02
CA ALA A 152 16.69 -8.30 -19.58
C ALA A 152 15.79 -9.46 -19.12
N ARG A 153 16.28 -10.19 -18.13
CA ARG A 153 15.50 -11.22 -17.41
C ARG A 153 14.64 -10.50 -16.36
N ILE A 154 13.34 -10.71 -16.41
CA ILE A 154 12.38 -9.96 -15.62
C ILE A 154 11.68 -10.88 -14.63
N VAL A 155 11.57 -10.47 -13.38
CA VAL A 155 10.70 -11.11 -12.40
C VAL A 155 9.50 -10.20 -12.09
N ILE A 156 8.31 -10.78 -12.11
CA ILE A 156 7.06 -10.09 -11.78
C ILE A 156 6.30 -10.85 -10.68
N GLN A 157 5.20 -10.28 -10.21
CA GLN A 157 4.30 -10.94 -9.28
C GLN A 157 2.99 -11.31 -9.96
N ASP A 158 2.33 -12.33 -9.41
CA ASP A 158 1.04 -12.81 -9.88
C ASP A 158 -0.06 -11.75 -9.63
N PRO A 159 -0.79 -11.31 -10.66
CA PRO A 159 -1.85 -10.30 -10.53
C PRO A 159 -3.04 -10.75 -9.65
N ARG A 160 -3.18 -12.05 -9.38
CA ARG A 160 -4.22 -12.60 -8.53
C ARG A 160 -3.91 -12.48 -7.03
N THR A 161 -2.63 -12.35 -6.69
CA THR A 161 -2.17 -12.43 -5.29
C THR A 161 -1.33 -11.24 -4.84
N SER A 162 -0.94 -10.33 -5.74
CA SER A 162 -0.03 -9.23 -5.43
C SER A 162 -0.52 -7.90 -5.99
N THR A 163 -0.40 -6.84 -5.20
CA THR A 163 -0.69 -5.45 -5.62
C THR A 163 0.16 -5.01 -6.82
N PRO A 164 1.51 -5.18 -6.84
CA PRO A 164 2.29 -4.84 -8.04
C PRO A 164 1.92 -5.69 -9.26
N GLY A 165 1.62 -6.98 -9.08
CA GLY A 165 1.19 -7.84 -10.18
C GLY A 165 -0.12 -7.36 -10.80
N LEU A 166 -1.13 -7.02 -9.99
CA LEU A 166 -2.38 -6.42 -10.46
C LEU A 166 -2.14 -5.04 -11.06
N GLY A 167 -1.20 -4.27 -10.50
CA GLY A 167 -0.75 -2.99 -11.03
C GLY A 167 -0.17 -3.12 -12.45
N LEU A 168 0.69 -4.10 -12.69
CA LEU A 168 1.23 -4.34 -14.03
C LEU A 168 0.14 -4.79 -15.01
N LEU A 169 -0.79 -5.65 -14.57
CA LEU A 169 -1.92 -6.06 -15.40
C LEU A 169 -2.75 -4.84 -15.87
N THR A 170 -3.07 -3.95 -14.96
CA THR A 170 -3.81 -2.71 -15.27
C THR A 170 -2.98 -1.73 -16.08
N TRP A 171 -1.67 -1.63 -15.83
CA TRP A 171 -0.76 -0.80 -16.61
C TRP A 171 -0.70 -1.25 -18.08
N MET A 172 -0.52 -2.56 -18.33
CA MET A 172 -0.58 -3.14 -19.68
C MET A 172 -1.91 -2.85 -20.37
N LYS A 173 -3.02 -2.95 -19.64
CA LYS A 173 -4.34 -2.60 -20.18
C LYS A 173 -4.50 -1.12 -20.48
N ALA A 174 -3.96 -0.23 -19.65
CA ALA A 174 -3.98 1.21 -19.89
C ALA A 174 -3.23 1.60 -21.17
N LEU A 175 -2.09 0.93 -21.45
CA LEU A 175 -1.25 1.22 -22.61
C LEU A 175 -1.77 0.57 -23.90
N TYR A 176 -2.18 -0.68 -23.83
CA TYR A 176 -2.41 -1.50 -25.04
C TYR A 176 -3.88 -1.87 -25.28
N GLY A 177 -4.77 -1.63 -24.33
CA GLY A 177 -6.20 -1.93 -24.48
C GLY A 177 -6.46 -3.37 -24.91
N ASP A 178 -7.16 -3.56 -26.02
CA ASP A 178 -7.47 -4.90 -26.56
C ASP A 178 -6.24 -5.65 -27.10
N ASN A 179 -5.15 -4.95 -27.40
CA ASN A 179 -3.89 -5.56 -27.88
C ASN A 179 -3.02 -6.09 -26.72
N ALA A 180 -3.38 -5.86 -25.46
CA ALA A 180 -2.57 -6.25 -24.31
C ALA A 180 -2.22 -7.75 -24.27
N SER A 181 -3.11 -8.63 -24.76
CA SER A 181 -2.85 -10.07 -24.83
C SER A 181 -1.64 -10.41 -25.73
N ASP A 182 -1.47 -9.71 -26.84
CA ASP A 182 -0.33 -9.96 -27.75
C ASP A 182 0.97 -9.39 -27.18
N GLU A 183 0.90 -8.25 -26.49
CA GLU A 183 2.06 -7.69 -25.79
C GLU A 183 2.48 -8.55 -24.59
N TRP A 184 1.54 -9.16 -23.87
CA TRP A 184 1.84 -10.15 -22.83
C TRP A 184 2.60 -11.36 -23.38
N LYS A 185 2.22 -11.93 -24.54
CA LYS A 185 2.94 -13.04 -25.18
C LYS A 185 4.40 -12.71 -25.50
N LYS A 186 4.69 -11.44 -25.78
CA LYS A 186 6.06 -10.98 -26.02
C LYS A 186 6.82 -10.81 -24.69
N LEU A 187 6.22 -10.11 -23.72
CA LEU A 187 6.83 -9.86 -22.42
C LEU A 187 7.12 -11.16 -21.66
N ASN A 188 6.23 -12.16 -21.74
CA ASN A 188 6.40 -13.46 -21.08
C ASN A 188 7.65 -14.22 -21.51
N LYS A 189 8.19 -13.95 -22.71
CA LYS A 189 9.46 -14.54 -23.15
C LYS A 189 10.67 -14.05 -22.35
N LYS A 190 10.53 -12.96 -21.60
CA LYS A 190 11.55 -12.33 -20.77
C LYS A 190 11.33 -12.59 -19.27
N ILE A 191 10.14 -13.03 -18.89
CA ILE A 191 9.78 -13.31 -17.51
C ILE A 191 10.40 -14.63 -17.09
N VAL A 192 11.35 -14.56 -16.15
CA VAL A 192 12.04 -15.75 -15.60
C VAL A 192 11.27 -16.38 -14.45
N SER A 193 10.46 -15.60 -13.75
CA SER A 193 9.59 -16.09 -12.67
C SER A 193 8.39 -15.17 -12.44
N VAL A 194 7.28 -15.78 -11.99
CA VAL A 194 6.10 -15.10 -11.48
C VAL A 194 5.94 -15.53 -10.03
N THR A 195 6.20 -14.63 -9.09
CA THR A 195 6.14 -14.94 -7.66
C THR A 195 4.76 -14.63 -7.08
N LYS A 196 4.43 -15.23 -5.94
CA LYS A 196 3.18 -14.96 -5.22
C LYS A 196 3.13 -13.53 -4.67
N GLY A 197 4.26 -13.00 -4.20
CA GLY A 197 4.35 -11.71 -3.53
C GLY A 197 5.64 -10.95 -3.87
N TRP A 198 5.67 -9.69 -3.44
CA TRP A 198 6.75 -8.75 -3.75
C TRP A 198 8.09 -9.15 -3.10
N THR A 199 8.08 -9.53 -1.83
CA THR A 199 9.30 -9.85 -1.07
C THR A 199 10.13 -10.95 -1.74
N ASP A 200 9.47 -12.00 -2.23
CA ASP A 200 10.14 -13.11 -2.92
C ASP A 200 10.75 -12.65 -4.26
N ALA A 201 9.99 -11.88 -5.07
CA ALA A 201 10.51 -11.33 -6.32
C ALA A 201 11.73 -10.43 -6.11
N TYR A 202 11.65 -9.55 -5.11
CA TYR A 202 12.67 -8.53 -4.89
C TYR A 202 13.96 -9.13 -4.32
N TYR A 203 13.87 -9.92 -3.25
CA TYR A 203 15.06 -10.41 -2.53
C TYR A 203 15.59 -11.73 -3.08
N ASN A 204 14.71 -12.71 -3.40
CA ASN A 204 15.16 -14.04 -3.79
C ASN A 204 15.48 -14.16 -5.28
N PHE A 205 14.94 -13.25 -6.12
CA PHE A 205 15.27 -13.24 -7.55
C PHE A 205 16.13 -12.05 -7.94
N PHE A 206 15.69 -10.82 -7.72
CA PHE A 206 16.41 -9.64 -8.20
C PHE A 206 17.71 -9.40 -7.41
N MET A 207 17.64 -9.28 -6.09
CA MET A 207 18.83 -9.04 -5.26
C MET A 207 19.78 -10.22 -5.25
N ALA A 208 19.30 -11.44 -5.52
CA ALA A 208 20.13 -12.63 -5.70
C ALA A 208 20.79 -12.72 -7.10
N GLY A 209 20.45 -11.82 -8.04
CA GLY A 209 21.01 -11.80 -9.40
C GLY A 209 20.37 -12.81 -10.37
N GLU A 210 19.27 -13.43 -10.00
CA GLU A 210 18.52 -14.37 -10.85
C GLU A 210 17.66 -13.63 -11.91
N ALA A 211 17.35 -12.35 -11.68
CA ALA A 211 16.70 -11.46 -12.62
C ALA A 211 17.44 -10.12 -12.72
N ASP A 212 17.42 -9.51 -13.89
CA ASP A 212 18.05 -8.21 -14.16
C ASP A 212 17.12 -7.05 -13.78
N MET A 213 15.81 -7.31 -13.83
CA MET A 213 14.77 -6.34 -13.46
C MET A 213 13.68 -7.01 -12.62
N VAL A 214 13.13 -6.23 -11.68
CA VAL A 214 11.99 -6.63 -10.86
C VAL A 214 10.88 -5.61 -10.93
N LEU A 215 9.64 -6.06 -11.05
CA LEU A 215 8.48 -5.19 -10.88
C LEU A 215 8.39 -4.71 -9.42
N SER A 216 8.44 -3.41 -9.21
CA SER A 216 8.39 -2.76 -7.90
C SER A 216 7.86 -1.32 -8.04
N TYR A 217 8.50 -0.35 -7.37
CA TYR A 217 8.07 1.04 -7.34
C TYR A 217 9.22 1.99 -7.70
N THR A 218 8.89 3.18 -8.23
CA THR A 218 9.87 4.24 -8.45
C THR A 218 10.58 4.67 -7.17
N THR A 219 10.01 4.39 -6.02
CA THR A 219 10.57 4.72 -4.70
C THR A 219 11.52 3.67 -4.14
N SER A 220 11.58 2.46 -4.72
CA SER A 220 12.45 1.38 -4.22
C SER A 220 13.93 1.76 -4.09
N PRO A 221 14.53 2.55 -5.01
CA PRO A 221 15.92 3.00 -4.85
C PRO A 221 16.19 3.77 -3.57
N ALA A 222 15.21 4.48 -3.03
CA ALA A 222 15.38 5.23 -1.78
C ALA A 222 15.76 4.35 -0.59
N ALA A 223 15.24 3.11 -0.52
CA ALA A 223 15.62 2.16 0.52
C ALA A 223 17.10 1.82 0.47
N HIS A 224 17.63 1.53 -0.71
CA HIS A 224 19.05 1.22 -0.90
C HIS A 224 19.96 2.41 -0.58
N ILE A 225 19.53 3.63 -0.95
CA ILE A 225 20.27 4.86 -0.60
C ILE A 225 20.27 5.08 0.92
N MET A 226 19.12 4.94 1.59
CA MET A 226 19.00 5.22 3.03
C MET A 226 19.67 4.20 3.92
N PHE A 227 19.59 2.91 3.57
CA PHE A 227 19.98 1.84 4.49
C PHE A 227 21.25 1.09 4.09
N GLU A 228 21.65 1.17 2.81
CA GLU A 228 22.78 0.44 2.28
C GLU A 228 23.87 1.35 1.67
N GLU A 229 23.63 2.66 1.61
CA GLU A 229 24.49 3.66 0.92
C GLU A 229 24.76 3.25 -0.55
N ARG A 230 23.80 2.58 -1.19
CA ARG A 230 23.87 2.09 -2.57
C ARG A 230 23.12 3.02 -3.52
N PHE A 231 23.77 3.34 -4.63
CA PHE A 231 23.25 4.25 -5.67
C PHE A 231 23.13 3.57 -7.04
N ASP A 232 23.46 2.28 -7.11
CA ASP A 232 23.45 1.45 -8.32
C ASP A 232 22.12 0.73 -8.56
N ILE A 233 21.20 0.78 -7.59
CA ILE A 233 19.83 0.27 -7.75
C ILE A 233 18.96 1.43 -8.16
N LEU A 234 18.41 1.34 -9.37
CA LEU A 234 17.63 2.40 -10.02
C LEU A 234 16.23 1.89 -10.41
N SER A 235 15.36 2.80 -10.80
CA SER A 235 14.01 2.49 -11.28
C SER A 235 13.76 3.11 -12.66
N THR A 236 12.95 2.45 -13.49
CA THR A 236 12.58 2.99 -14.79
C THR A 236 11.49 4.04 -14.66
N THR A 237 11.65 5.13 -15.44
CA THR A 237 10.62 6.13 -15.68
C THR A 237 10.25 6.03 -17.15
N PHE A 238 9.03 5.61 -17.46
CA PHE A 238 8.61 5.38 -18.84
C PHE A 238 8.03 6.64 -19.49
N GLU A 239 8.33 6.84 -20.74
CA GLU A 239 7.88 8.02 -21.52
C GLU A 239 6.34 8.10 -21.59
N GLU A 240 5.64 6.96 -21.65
CA GLU A 240 4.18 6.88 -21.62
C GLU A 240 3.58 7.19 -20.25
N GLY A 241 4.40 7.21 -19.21
CA GLY A 241 4.00 7.34 -17.82
C GLY A 241 3.99 5.99 -17.07
N ASN A 242 4.19 6.07 -15.75
CA ASN A 242 4.12 4.93 -14.85
C ASN A 242 2.73 4.84 -14.22
N TYR A 243 2.27 3.63 -13.93
CA TYR A 243 0.95 3.44 -13.34
C TYR A 243 0.96 3.82 -11.86
N ILE A 244 0.09 4.77 -11.48
CA ILE A 244 -0.01 5.22 -10.09
C ILE A 244 -0.75 4.21 -9.23
N THR A 245 -0.30 4.06 -7.99
CA THR A 245 -1.05 3.37 -6.94
C THR A 245 -1.19 4.27 -5.71
N ILE A 246 -2.34 4.22 -5.07
CA ILE A 246 -2.64 4.92 -3.82
C ILE A 246 -3.22 3.88 -2.88
N GLU A 247 -2.62 3.75 -1.71
CA GLU A 247 -3.15 2.87 -0.67
C GLU A 247 -4.04 3.65 0.30
N PHE A 248 -5.08 3.00 0.76
CA PHE A 248 -6.08 3.64 1.61
C PHE A 248 -6.60 2.71 2.72
N ALA A 249 -7.26 3.30 3.70
CA ALA A 249 -7.94 2.61 4.77
C ALA A 249 -9.41 3.01 4.87
N GLY A 250 -10.23 2.14 5.47
CA GLY A 250 -11.63 2.42 5.75
C GLY A 250 -12.11 1.74 7.02
N VAL A 251 -13.11 2.34 7.68
CA VAL A 251 -13.76 1.79 8.89
C VAL A 251 -14.88 0.85 8.47
N LEU A 252 -14.93 -0.34 9.07
CA LEU A 252 -16.03 -1.28 8.82
C LEU A 252 -17.34 -0.82 9.48
N SER A 253 -18.45 -1.01 8.79
CA SER A 253 -19.78 -0.61 9.23
C SER A 253 -20.23 -1.34 10.50
N ASN A 254 -19.77 -2.59 10.70
CA ASN A 254 -20.04 -3.40 11.88
C ASN A 254 -19.13 -3.12 13.08
N SER A 255 -18.10 -2.27 12.92
CA SER A 255 -17.20 -1.87 14.02
C SER A 255 -18.01 -1.30 15.20
N LYS A 256 -17.65 -1.72 16.40
CA LYS A 256 -18.21 -1.18 17.66
C LYS A 256 -17.35 -0.03 18.22
N ASN A 257 -16.16 0.19 17.64
CA ASN A 257 -15.15 1.15 18.08
C ASN A 257 -15.01 2.30 17.06
N LYS A 258 -16.12 2.71 16.42
CA LYS A 258 -16.11 3.68 15.31
C LYS A 258 -15.44 5.01 15.65
N ASP A 259 -15.59 5.48 16.90
CA ASP A 259 -14.98 6.75 17.33
C ASP A 259 -13.46 6.63 17.37
N LEU A 260 -12.92 5.54 17.94
CA LEU A 260 -11.48 5.27 17.96
C LEU A 260 -10.95 4.99 16.56
N ALA A 261 -11.70 4.26 15.73
CA ALA A 261 -11.35 4.02 14.33
C ALA A 261 -11.26 5.32 13.52
N ASN A 262 -12.20 6.25 13.70
CA ASN A 262 -12.13 7.57 13.07
C ASN A 262 -10.97 8.42 13.59
N LYS A 263 -10.61 8.31 14.88
CA LYS A 263 -9.38 8.92 15.40
C LYS A 263 -8.14 8.38 14.71
N PHE A 264 -8.12 7.06 14.42
CA PHE A 264 -7.01 6.45 13.68
C PHE A 264 -6.95 6.95 12.22
N LEU A 265 -8.08 7.05 11.50
CA LEU A 265 -8.10 7.63 10.16
C LEU A 265 -7.64 9.10 10.15
N ASN A 266 -8.01 9.90 11.15
CA ASN A 266 -7.49 11.27 11.29
C ASN A 266 -5.99 11.28 11.61
N PHE A 267 -5.53 10.37 12.48
CA PHE A 267 -4.11 10.22 12.80
C PHE A 267 -3.28 9.85 11.57
N MET A 268 -3.82 9.03 10.65
CA MET A 268 -3.14 8.70 9.39
C MET A 268 -2.76 9.94 8.56
N LEU A 269 -3.47 11.07 8.71
CA LEU A 269 -3.16 12.32 8.02
C LEU A 269 -2.27 13.27 8.82
N SER A 270 -1.88 12.89 10.03
CA SER A 270 -0.99 13.69 10.87
C SER A 270 0.46 13.55 10.44
N GLU A 271 1.27 14.55 10.79
CA GLU A 271 2.73 14.52 10.55
C GLU A 271 3.39 13.33 11.24
N GLU A 272 2.92 12.95 12.45
CA GLU A 272 3.49 11.82 13.20
C GLU A 272 3.34 10.49 12.44
N PHE A 273 2.22 10.26 11.78
CA PHE A 273 2.02 9.07 10.95
C PHE A 273 2.76 9.19 9.62
N GLN A 274 2.58 10.32 8.93
CA GLN A 274 3.08 10.51 7.57
C GLN A 274 4.61 10.54 7.48
N SER A 275 5.29 10.99 8.54
CA SER A 275 6.77 10.96 8.60
C SER A 275 7.35 9.54 8.73
N VAL A 276 6.56 8.56 9.16
CA VAL A 276 6.98 7.16 9.23
C VAL A 276 6.99 6.51 7.84
N ILE A 277 6.07 6.89 6.97
CA ILE A 277 5.82 6.24 5.66
C ILE A 277 7.06 6.20 4.74
N PRO A 278 7.78 7.31 4.48
CA PRO A 278 8.91 7.27 3.56
C PRO A 278 10.05 6.35 3.98
N SER A 279 10.30 6.23 5.28
CA SER A 279 11.44 5.46 5.80
C SER A 279 11.11 3.99 6.11
N THR A 280 9.85 3.60 6.16
CA THR A 280 9.45 2.23 6.52
C THR A 280 8.61 1.54 5.46
N ASN A 281 7.69 2.27 4.79
CA ASN A 281 6.90 1.74 3.69
C ASN A 281 7.51 2.08 2.31
N ILE A 282 8.53 2.95 2.29
CA ILE A 282 9.23 3.40 1.08
C ILE A 282 8.24 3.92 0.02
N MET A 283 7.27 4.70 0.46
CA MET A 283 6.25 5.31 -0.39
C MET A 283 6.18 6.81 -0.13
N TYR A 284 5.57 7.56 -1.05
CA TYR A 284 5.32 8.99 -0.83
C TYR A 284 4.22 9.21 0.19
N PRO A 285 4.39 10.17 1.13
CA PRO A 285 3.35 10.56 2.07
C PRO A 285 2.24 11.32 1.34
N VAL A 286 0.99 11.17 1.78
CA VAL A 286 -0.15 11.88 1.16
C VAL A 286 -0.35 13.32 1.67
N THR A 287 0.31 13.68 2.77
CA THR A 287 0.34 15.06 3.28
C THR A 287 1.77 15.60 3.28
N THR A 288 1.91 16.91 3.33
CA THR A 288 3.23 17.53 3.47
C THR A 288 3.83 17.18 4.83
N ILE A 289 5.07 16.73 4.83
CA ILE A 289 5.89 16.49 6.02
C ILE A 289 7.11 17.42 5.99
N LYS A 290 7.68 17.71 7.17
CA LYS A 290 8.84 18.63 7.25
C LYS A 290 10.11 18.02 6.69
N ASP A 291 10.36 16.78 7.08
CA ASP A 291 11.64 16.11 6.89
C ASP A 291 11.44 14.88 5.97
N LEU A 292 11.17 15.13 4.67
CA LEU A 292 11.21 14.06 3.67
C LEU A 292 12.67 13.58 3.54
N PRO A 293 12.96 12.26 3.63
CA PRO A 293 14.33 11.78 3.47
C PRO A 293 14.97 12.23 2.17
N GLU A 294 16.24 12.72 2.22
CA GLU A 294 16.98 13.23 1.07
C GLU A 294 17.04 12.21 -0.11
N ALA A 295 16.96 10.91 0.21
CA ALA A 295 16.89 9.87 -0.81
C ALA A 295 15.69 10.03 -1.76
N PHE A 296 14.57 10.55 -1.28
CA PHE A 296 13.39 10.79 -2.11
C PHE A 296 13.56 11.99 -3.05
N GLU A 297 14.42 12.95 -2.73
CA GLU A 297 14.72 14.08 -3.61
C GLU A 297 15.56 13.67 -4.83
N LYS A 298 16.20 12.50 -4.76
CA LYS A 298 16.99 11.90 -5.86
C LYS A 298 16.13 11.07 -6.82
N LEU A 299 14.88 10.82 -6.47
CA LEU A 299 13.98 10.01 -7.29
C LEU A 299 13.34 10.85 -8.38
N GLU A 300 13.23 10.26 -9.57
CA GLU A 300 12.47 10.85 -10.65
C GLU A 300 10.97 10.61 -10.44
N ILE A 301 10.17 11.67 -10.51
CA ILE A 301 8.70 11.56 -10.45
C ILE A 301 8.18 11.45 -11.89
N PRO A 302 7.60 10.32 -12.29
CA PRO A 302 7.11 10.14 -13.65
C PRO A 302 5.80 10.89 -13.91
N ASN A 303 5.48 11.09 -15.18
CA ASN A 303 4.09 11.23 -15.57
C ASN A 303 3.35 9.96 -15.14
N PHE A 304 2.06 10.08 -14.79
CA PHE A 304 1.31 8.91 -14.37
C PHE A 304 0.11 8.64 -15.24
N ILE A 305 -0.25 7.36 -15.30
CA ILE A 305 -1.47 6.86 -15.91
C ILE A 305 -2.24 6.02 -14.90
N GLN A 306 -3.55 5.93 -15.11
CA GLN A 306 -4.45 5.09 -14.32
C GLN A 306 -5.68 4.69 -15.14
N ILE A 307 -6.29 3.58 -14.79
CA ILE A 307 -7.61 3.19 -15.26
C ILE A 307 -8.65 3.53 -14.19
N ASN A 308 -9.85 3.89 -14.62
CA ASN A 308 -10.96 4.12 -13.68
C ASN A 308 -11.23 2.84 -12.87
N PRO A 309 -11.27 2.89 -11.52
CA PRO A 309 -11.49 1.71 -10.69
C PRO A 309 -12.77 0.91 -11.03
N LYS A 310 -13.82 1.58 -11.54
CA LYS A 310 -15.05 0.88 -12.01
C LYS A 310 -14.78 0.00 -13.22
N GLU A 311 -13.91 0.43 -14.12
CA GLU A 311 -13.51 -0.35 -15.27
C GLU A 311 -12.66 -1.54 -14.88
N ILE A 312 -11.73 -1.35 -13.92
CA ILE A 312 -10.92 -2.43 -13.37
C ILE A 312 -11.82 -3.50 -12.74
N ASN A 313 -12.70 -3.11 -11.83
CA ASN A 313 -13.60 -4.04 -11.15
C ASN A 313 -14.50 -4.81 -12.13
N LYS A 314 -14.94 -4.17 -13.21
CA LYS A 314 -15.77 -4.80 -14.24
C LYS A 314 -15.01 -5.84 -15.07
N ASN A 315 -13.74 -5.60 -15.36
CA ASN A 315 -13.00 -6.37 -16.36
C ASN A 315 -11.83 -7.19 -15.77
N LYS A 316 -11.51 -7.04 -14.49
CA LYS A 316 -10.32 -7.66 -13.86
C LYS A 316 -10.21 -9.16 -14.14
N GLU A 317 -11.27 -9.92 -13.95
CA GLU A 317 -11.25 -11.37 -14.16
C GLU A 317 -10.96 -11.72 -15.64
N LYS A 318 -11.59 -11.00 -16.59
CA LYS A 318 -11.30 -11.15 -18.02
C LYS A 318 -9.84 -10.85 -18.33
N TRP A 319 -9.27 -9.79 -17.75
CA TRP A 319 -7.88 -9.41 -17.97
C TRP A 319 -6.88 -10.41 -17.37
N ILE A 320 -7.23 -11.00 -16.22
CA ILE A 320 -6.46 -12.10 -15.62
C ILE A 320 -6.47 -13.33 -16.53
N ASP A 321 -7.63 -13.70 -17.09
CA ASP A 321 -7.74 -14.80 -18.03
C ASP A 321 -6.94 -14.55 -19.32
N GLU A 322 -6.96 -13.32 -19.85
CA GLU A 322 -6.14 -12.93 -21.01
C GLU A 322 -4.64 -13.06 -20.70
N TRP A 323 -4.19 -12.64 -19.53
CA TRP A 323 -2.81 -12.79 -19.08
C TRP A 323 -2.43 -14.26 -18.94
N LEU A 324 -3.25 -15.09 -18.29
CA LEU A 324 -3.02 -16.54 -18.14
C LEU A 324 -2.92 -17.26 -19.48
N ASN A 325 -3.75 -16.88 -20.45
CA ASN A 325 -3.73 -17.48 -21.79
C ASN A 325 -2.55 -16.99 -22.65
N ALA A 326 -1.89 -15.92 -22.25
CA ALA A 326 -0.71 -15.39 -22.92
C ALA A 326 0.62 -15.94 -22.31
N SER A 327 0.53 -16.62 -21.15
CA SER A 327 1.67 -17.13 -20.39
C SER A 327 2.17 -18.48 -20.86
#